data_34e30b991b3ffccd705cfc6deb2c69db
#
_entry.id   34e30b991b3ffccd705cfc6deb2c69db
#
_cell.length_a   1.000
_cell.length_b   1.000
_cell.length_c   1.000
_cell.angle_alpha   90.00
_cell.angle_beta   90.00
_cell.angle_gamma   90.00
#
_symmetry.space_group_name_H-M   'P 1'
#
loop_
_entity.id
_entity.type
_entity.pdbx_description
1 polymer ?
#
loop_
_entity_poly.entity_id
_entity_poly.type
_entity_poly.pdbx_seq_one_letter_code
_entity_poly.pdbx_strand_id
1 'polypeptide(L)'
;LRKVLVISYYWPPSGGAGVQRWLKFVKYLRHYGWEPVVYTPENPEPPAFDDSLSREVPEDITVIKQPIWEPYDFYRKLIGARKDERINAGFLSETRKPGSAHKFSVWLRGNFFIPDARKFWIRPSVKFLTKFLKDHPVDALISTGPPHSMHMIALGVKKKTGLPWLADFRDPWTNIDFYDQLMLSRFADHKHRRMEQQVIKHADRLVTVSRSWETDFKRLGASRTEVITNGYDPADFPEIPVLLPESFTITHIGSLNRDRNPDFLWKVLGEMVETDDAFRRKLQIRFVGKTDISVFESLEHYRLREYAVKTDYLPHGEALKVSATSAVLLLLINNTPNAMGIIPGKVFEYLASRRPVLCIGPPEGDSAGIIRETRAGEIVDFGDEKSLKMAIDGLFESYQQRKLPVPKDSINKFSRKSLTGDIARILNEITKRENA
;
A
#
# COMPACT_ATOMS: atom_id res chain seq x y z
N LEU A 1 4.68 -24.40 18.69
CA LEU A 1 4.98 -23.23 17.84
C LEU A 1 5.58 -22.13 18.67
N ARG A 2 6.59 -21.42 18.13
CA ARG A 2 7.08 -20.17 18.72
C ARG A 2 6.02 -19.08 18.56
N LYS A 3 5.94 -18.16 19.52
CA LYS A 3 4.92 -17.11 19.52
C LYS A 3 5.50 -15.76 19.08
N VAL A 4 4.77 -15.01 18.30
CA VAL A 4 5.14 -13.66 17.90
C VAL A 4 4.01 -12.68 18.15
N LEU A 5 4.30 -11.56 18.84
CA LEU A 5 3.36 -10.47 19.06
C LEU A 5 3.42 -9.49 17.88
N VAL A 6 2.31 -9.33 17.16
CA VAL A 6 2.16 -8.42 16.04
C VAL A 6 1.41 -7.18 16.50
N ILE A 7 2.08 -6.03 16.56
CA ILE A 7 1.51 -4.74 16.94
C ILE A 7 1.08 -4.01 15.67
N SER A 8 -0.23 -3.95 15.43
CA SER A 8 -0.83 -3.34 14.24
C SER A 8 -1.99 -2.42 14.63
N TYR A 9 -2.09 -1.27 13.99
CA TYR A 9 -3.25 -0.40 14.12
C TYR A 9 -4.39 -0.84 13.21
N TYR A 10 -4.06 -1.22 11.97
CA TYR A 10 -5.02 -1.65 10.98
C TYR A 10 -5.25 -3.16 11.07
N TRP A 11 -6.43 -3.55 11.53
CA TRP A 11 -6.87 -4.94 11.64
C TRP A 11 -8.37 -5.03 11.30
N PRO A 12 -8.87 -6.15 10.76
CA PRO A 12 -10.30 -6.31 10.49
C PRO A 12 -11.19 -5.99 11.72
N PRO A 13 -12.34 -5.29 11.54
CA PRO A 13 -13.03 -4.96 10.29
C PRO A 13 -12.54 -3.70 9.57
N SER A 14 -11.38 -3.13 9.93
CA SER A 14 -10.78 -2.06 9.16
C SER A 14 -10.51 -2.52 7.73
N GLY A 15 -10.76 -1.65 6.75
CA GLY A 15 -10.49 -1.88 5.33
C GLY A 15 -9.27 -1.11 4.82
N GLY A 16 -8.93 -1.36 3.55
CA GLY A 16 -7.86 -0.69 2.84
C GLY A 16 -6.53 -1.45 2.84
N ALA A 17 -5.60 -0.96 2.03
CA ALA A 17 -4.32 -1.63 1.76
C ALA A 17 -3.46 -1.89 3.02
N GLY A 18 -3.62 -1.03 4.05
CA GLY A 18 -2.88 -1.17 5.31
C GLY A 18 -3.21 -2.43 6.11
N VAL A 19 -4.41 -3.01 5.93
CA VAL A 19 -4.87 -4.21 6.64
C VAL A 19 -4.34 -5.48 5.97
N GLN A 20 -4.40 -5.53 4.64
CA GLN A 20 -4.14 -6.73 3.83
C GLN A 20 -2.79 -7.39 4.15
N ARG A 21 -1.72 -6.58 4.31
CA ARG A 21 -0.38 -7.12 4.50
C ARG A 21 -0.28 -8.03 5.72
N TRP A 22 -0.65 -7.53 6.89
CA TRP A 22 -0.50 -8.30 8.14
C TRP A 22 -1.61 -9.30 8.38
N LEU A 23 -2.81 -9.05 7.89
CA LEU A 23 -3.86 -10.07 7.87
C LEU A 23 -3.39 -11.34 7.13
N LYS A 24 -2.85 -11.17 5.92
CA LYS A 24 -2.39 -12.30 5.11
C LYS A 24 -1.11 -12.94 5.68
N PHE A 25 -0.16 -12.18 6.25
CA PHE A 25 1.00 -12.78 6.93
C PHE A 25 0.56 -13.60 8.16
N VAL A 26 -0.33 -13.07 8.98
CA VAL A 26 -0.88 -13.80 10.14
C VAL A 26 -1.56 -15.09 9.71
N LYS A 27 -2.32 -15.09 8.60
CA LYS A 27 -2.96 -16.29 8.03
C LYS A 27 -1.95 -17.42 7.75
N TYR A 28 -0.74 -17.08 7.29
CA TYR A 28 0.25 -18.07 6.85
C TYR A 28 1.38 -18.35 7.86
N LEU A 29 1.56 -17.56 8.93
CA LEU A 29 2.68 -17.72 9.89
C LEU A 29 2.76 -19.11 10.53
N ARG A 30 1.61 -19.73 10.82
CA ARG A 30 1.57 -21.07 11.40
C ARG A 30 2.18 -22.14 10.51
N HIS A 31 2.10 -21.99 9.18
CA HIS A 31 2.73 -22.89 8.22
C HIS A 31 4.25 -22.89 8.33
N TYR A 32 4.82 -21.86 8.94
CA TYR A 32 6.26 -21.67 9.13
C TYR A 32 6.70 -21.77 10.59
N GLY A 33 5.86 -22.36 11.44
CA GLY A 33 6.21 -22.66 12.85
C GLY A 33 6.03 -21.49 13.82
N TRP A 34 5.30 -20.43 13.44
CA TRP A 34 5.05 -19.28 14.28
C TRP A 34 3.57 -19.10 14.60
N GLU A 35 3.25 -18.98 15.89
CA GLU A 35 1.92 -18.65 16.39
C GLU A 35 1.79 -17.13 16.55
N PRO A 36 0.97 -16.47 15.73
CA PRO A 36 0.77 -15.03 15.85
C PRO A 36 -0.20 -14.67 16.98
N VAL A 37 0.16 -13.64 17.75
CA VAL A 37 -0.72 -12.95 18.70
C VAL A 37 -0.84 -11.52 18.23
N VAL A 38 -2.04 -11.05 17.91
CA VAL A 38 -2.26 -9.72 17.34
C VAL A 38 -2.65 -8.75 18.45
N TYR A 39 -2.00 -7.59 18.51
CA TYR A 39 -2.37 -6.47 19.37
C TYR A 39 -2.84 -5.29 18.52
N THR A 40 -4.07 -4.84 18.74
CA THR A 40 -4.76 -3.83 17.92
C THR A 40 -5.68 -2.94 18.78
N PRO A 41 -6.04 -1.72 18.33
CA PRO A 41 -7.05 -0.94 19.06
C PRO A 41 -8.45 -1.58 18.98
N GLU A 42 -9.24 -1.37 20.05
CA GLU A 42 -10.63 -1.84 20.12
C GLU A 42 -11.58 -0.98 19.26
N ASN A 43 -11.35 0.34 19.29
CA ASN A 43 -12.19 1.34 18.64
C ASN A 43 -11.37 2.25 17.70
N PRO A 44 -10.76 1.70 16.63
CA PRO A 44 -9.98 2.50 15.70
C PRO A 44 -10.87 3.39 14.82
N GLU A 45 -10.30 4.46 14.28
CA GLU A 45 -10.89 5.21 13.17
C GLU A 45 -10.19 4.86 11.85
N PRO A 46 -10.57 3.77 11.15
CA PRO A 46 -9.99 3.40 9.89
C PRO A 46 -10.53 4.28 8.74
N PRO A 47 -9.77 4.38 7.62
CA PRO A 47 -10.23 5.10 6.43
C PRO A 47 -11.46 4.45 5.78
N ALA A 48 -11.64 3.15 5.94
CA ALA A 48 -12.77 2.37 5.46
C ALA A 48 -13.04 1.18 6.39
N PHE A 49 -14.26 0.64 6.34
CA PHE A 49 -14.59 -0.67 6.91
C PHE A 49 -14.81 -1.69 5.78
N ASP A 50 -14.36 -2.92 6.02
CA ASP A 50 -14.55 -4.04 5.11
C ASP A 50 -14.77 -5.31 5.94
N ASP A 51 -16.02 -5.66 6.16
CA ASP A 51 -16.40 -6.84 6.96
C ASP A 51 -16.01 -8.16 6.28
N SER A 52 -15.77 -8.15 4.97
CA SER A 52 -15.32 -9.34 4.25
C SER A 52 -13.97 -9.84 4.75
N LEU A 53 -13.08 -8.92 5.13
CA LEU A 53 -11.76 -9.23 5.67
C LEU A 53 -11.82 -9.92 7.06
N SER A 54 -12.89 -9.74 7.80
CA SER A 54 -13.08 -10.40 9.09
C SER A 54 -13.20 -11.92 8.95
N ARG A 55 -13.69 -12.40 7.82
CA ARG A 55 -13.81 -13.84 7.50
C ARG A 55 -12.46 -14.50 7.20
N GLU A 56 -11.44 -13.70 6.90
CA GLU A 56 -10.10 -14.18 6.61
C GLU A 56 -9.23 -14.31 7.86
N VAL A 57 -9.67 -13.74 8.98
CA VAL A 57 -8.99 -13.92 10.27
C VAL A 57 -9.19 -15.37 10.72
N PRO A 58 -8.12 -16.16 10.92
CA PRO A 58 -8.27 -17.52 11.44
C PRO A 58 -8.97 -17.50 12.80
N GLU A 59 -9.95 -18.38 12.99
CA GLU A 59 -10.87 -18.38 14.15
C GLU A 59 -10.18 -18.50 15.52
N ASP A 60 -9.06 -19.20 15.56
CA ASP A 60 -8.31 -19.54 16.77
C ASP A 60 -7.12 -18.62 17.04
N ILE A 61 -6.99 -17.49 16.32
CA ILE A 61 -5.94 -16.50 16.56
C ILE A 61 -6.28 -15.62 17.76
N THR A 62 -5.31 -15.46 18.67
CA THR A 62 -5.43 -14.53 19.78
C THR A 62 -5.34 -13.10 19.29
N VAL A 63 -6.42 -12.32 19.40
CA VAL A 63 -6.48 -10.89 19.09
C VAL A 63 -6.75 -10.12 20.38
N ILE A 64 -5.76 -9.35 20.81
CA ILE A 64 -5.83 -8.50 22.00
C ILE A 64 -6.25 -7.11 21.57
N LYS A 65 -7.39 -6.64 22.07
CA LYS A 65 -7.92 -5.32 21.79
C LYS A 65 -7.82 -4.43 23.01
N GLN A 66 -7.38 -3.19 22.81
CA GLN A 66 -7.31 -2.18 23.87
C GLN A 66 -7.93 -0.88 23.39
N PRO A 67 -8.71 -0.17 24.25
CA PRO A 67 -9.27 1.14 23.90
C PRO A 67 -8.18 2.12 23.47
N ILE A 68 -8.47 2.90 22.44
CA ILE A 68 -7.64 4.01 21.98
C ILE A 68 -8.43 5.31 22.06
N TRP A 69 -7.76 6.38 22.47
CA TRP A 69 -8.29 7.72 22.32
C TRP A 69 -7.58 8.43 21.18
N GLU A 70 -8.34 8.94 20.21
CA GLU A 70 -7.86 9.66 19.05
C GLU A 70 -8.51 11.05 18.99
N PRO A 71 -7.77 12.10 18.63
CA PRO A 71 -8.27 13.49 18.69
C PRO A 71 -9.17 13.88 17.51
N TYR A 72 -9.76 12.92 16.80
CA TYR A 72 -10.52 13.18 15.56
C TYR A 72 -11.80 13.96 15.79
N ASP A 73 -12.51 13.76 16.92
CA ASP A 73 -13.69 14.56 17.26
C ASP A 73 -13.35 16.02 17.49
N PHE A 74 -12.23 16.29 18.16
CA PHE A 74 -11.72 17.65 18.33
C PHE A 74 -11.34 18.25 16.97
N TYR A 75 -10.73 17.45 16.13
CA TYR A 75 -10.30 17.84 14.81
C TYR A 75 -11.49 18.14 13.87
N ARG A 76 -12.51 17.28 13.85
CA ARG A 76 -13.78 17.51 13.11
C ARG A 76 -14.45 18.84 13.51
N LYS A 77 -14.52 19.12 14.80
CA LYS A 77 -15.07 20.40 15.30
C LYS A 77 -14.25 21.60 14.82
N LEU A 78 -12.92 21.48 14.78
CA LEU A 78 -12.03 22.57 14.37
C LEU A 78 -12.15 22.93 12.88
N ILE A 79 -12.34 21.93 12.01
CA ILE A 79 -12.46 22.13 10.56
C ILE A 79 -13.92 22.29 10.08
N GLY A 80 -14.90 22.26 10.99
CA GLY A 80 -16.33 22.34 10.64
C GLY A 80 -16.84 21.15 9.83
N ALA A 81 -16.17 19.99 9.92
CA ALA A 81 -16.60 18.77 9.26
C ALA A 81 -17.78 18.12 10.00
N ARG A 82 -18.66 17.43 9.26
CA ARG A 82 -19.77 16.68 9.84
C ARG A 82 -19.24 15.49 10.65
N LYS A 83 -20.02 15.07 11.67
CA LYS A 83 -19.66 13.98 12.57
C LYS A 83 -19.41 12.65 11.83
N ASP A 84 -20.06 12.46 10.69
CA ASP A 84 -19.97 11.27 9.84
C ASP A 84 -18.89 11.39 8.74
N GLU A 85 -18.25 12.56 8.61
CA GLU A 85 -17.20 12.77 7.61
C GLU A 85 -15.89 12.18 8.09
N ARG A 86 -15.42 11.12 7.42
CA ARG A 86 -14.19 10.45 7.77
C ARG A 86 -13.01 11.29 7.36
N ILE A 87 -12.10 11.53 8.30
CA ILE A 87 -10.85 12.21 8.02
C ILE A 87 -9.91 11.18 7.39
N ASN A 88 -9.82 11.19 6.06
CA ASN A 88 -8.82 10.38 5.37
C ASN A 88 -7.42 10.77 5.86
N ALA A 89 -6.59 9.78 6.17
CA ALA A 89 -5.20 9.98 6.55
C ALA A 89 -4.35 10.57 5.40
N GLY A 90 -4.82 10.44 4.16
CA GLY A 90 -4.30 11.11 2.96
C GLY A 90 -5.01 12.44 2.72
N PHE A 91 -4.26 13.46 2.42
CA PHE A 91 -4.54 14.89 2.34
C PHE A 91 -5.64 15.35 1.37
N LEU A 92 -6.53 14.49 0.86
CA LEU A 92 -7.35 14.81 -0.30
C LEU A 92 -8.84 14.91 0.06
N SER A 93 -9.30 16.13 0.14
CA SER A 93 -10.69 16.49 -0.14
C SER A 93 -10.82 16.64 -1.67
N GLU A 94 -11.44 15.66 -2.33
CA GLU A 94 -11.64 15.66 -3.79
C GLU A 94 -12.58 16.77 -4.29
N THR A 95 -13.22 17.52 -3.39
CA THR A 95 -14.32 18.44 -3.74
C THR A 95 -14.10 19.90 -3.38
N ARG A 96 -13.07 20.26 -2.62
CA ARG A 96 -12.83 21.66 -2.19
C ARG A 96 -11.35 22.04 -2.25
N LYS A 97 -11.06 23.24 -2.77
CA LYS A 97 -9.72 23.86 -2.62
C LYS A 97 -9.42 24.00 -1.12
N PRO A 98 -8.21 23.63 -0.67
CA PRO A 98 -7.84 23.70 0.74
C PRO A 98 -7.87 25.15 1.23
N GLY A 99 -8.82 25.49 2.11
CA GLY A 99 -8.90 26.79 2.76
C GLY A 99 -7.85 26.95 3.86
N SER A 100 -7.73 28.18 4.41
CA SER A 100 -6.81 28.48 5.53
C SER A 100 -7.01 27.59 6.76
N ALA A 101 -8.25 27.25 7.10
CA ALA A 101 -8.56 26.34 8.18
C ALA A 101 -7.99 24.92 7.95
N HIS A 102 -8.02 24.44 6.73
CA HIS A 102 -7.41 23.15 6.36
C HIS A 102 -5.88 23.18 6.55
N LYS A 103 -5.21 24.21 6.06
CA LYS A 103 -3.75 24.39 6.24
C LYS A 103 -3.37 24.45 7.73
N PHE A 104 -4.11 25.20 8.52
CA PHE A 104 -3.90 25.28 9.96
C PHE A 104 -4.09 23.92 10.64
N SER A 105 -5.09 23.15 10.24
CA SER A 105 -5.34 21.82 10.77
C SER A 105 -4.25 20.81 10.44
N VAL A 106 -3.70 20.86 9.21
CA VAL A 106 -2.54 20.06 8.80
C VAL A 106 -1.31 20.43 9.60
N TRP A 107 -1.04 21.73 9.75
CA TRP A 107 0.06 22.23 10.58
C TRP A 107 -0.08 21.77 12.04
N LEU A 108 -1.25 21.90 12.65
CA LEU A 108 -1.52 21.46 14.02
C LEU A 108 -1.25 19.95 14.17
N ARG A 109 -1.74 19.17 13.22
CA ARG A 109 -1.55 17.71 13.20
C ARG A 109 -0.07 17.33 13.11
N GLY A 110 0.68 17.92 12.17
CA GLY A 110 2.10 17.60 11.98
C GLY A 110 2.96 18.02 13.16
N ASN A 111 2.65 19.13 13.82
CA ASN A 111 3.50 19.69 14.87
C ASN A 111 3.20 19.21 16.28
N PHE A 112 1.95 18.85 16.58
CA PHE A 112 1.54 18.48 17.94
C PHE A 112 1.25 16.99 18.13
N PHE A 113 0.91 16.27 17.06
CA PHE A 113 0.62 14.83 17.11
C PHE A 113 1.75 13.99 16.56
N ILE A 114 2.90 14.01 17.23
CA ILE A 114 4.12 13.31 16.85
C ILE A 114 4.26 12.01 17.65
N PRO A 115 4.41 10.84 16.97
CA PRO A 115 4.66 10.63 15.53
C PRO A 115 3.40 10.71 14.65
N ASP A 116 2.22 10.54 15.22
CA ASP A 116 0.91 10.57 14.55
C ASP A 116 -0.21 10.71 15.61
N ALA A 117 -1.47 10.73 15.17
CA ALA A 117 -2.63 10.92 16.05
C ALA A 117 -2.77 9.84 17.13
N ARG A 118 -2.09 8.69 16.98
CA ARG A 118 -2.12 7.54 17.91
C ARG A 118 -1.10 7.67 19.05
N LYS A 119 -0.37 8.78 19.16
CA LYS A 119 0.68 8.98 20.17
C LYS A 119 0.21 8.73 21.61
N PHE A 120 -1.07 8.99 21.90
CA PHE A 120 -1.62 8.81 23.24
C PHE A 120 -1.80 7.33 23.60
N TRP A 121 -1.83 6.44 22.62
CA TRP A 121 -1.92 5.01 22.81
C TRP A 121 -0.58 4.36 23.15
N ILE A 122 0.55 5.04 22.88
CA ILE A 122 1.91 4.48 23.10
C ILE A 122 2.12 4.06 24.55
N ARG A 123 1.98 4.99 25.51
CA ARG A 123 2.25 4.71 26.92
C ARG A 123 1.33 3.68 27.54
N PRO A 124 -0.01 3.76 27.36
CA PRO A 124 -0.94 2.73 27.85
C PRO A 124 -0.61 1.35 27.28
N SER A 125 -0.33 1.25 25.98
CA SER A 125 0.01 -0.01 25.31
C SER A 125 1.29 -0.62 25.85
N VAL A 126 2.35 0.18 26.03
CA VAL A 126 3.62 -0.31 26.60
C VAL A 126 3.40 -0.83 28.01
N LYS A 127 2.61 -0.11 28.85
CA LYS A 127 2.31 -0.56 30.22
C LYS A 127 1.53 -1.87 30.20
N PHE A 128 0.48 -1.95 29.40
CA PHE A 128 -0.36 -3.14 29.27
C PHE A 128 0.44 -4.34 28.76
N LEU A 129 1.12 -4.19 27.63
CA LEU A 129 1.86 -5.30 26.99
C LEU A 129 3.01 -5.80 27.88
N THR A 130 3.74 -4.90 28.56
CA THR A 130 4.80 -5.31 29.49
C THR A 130 4.25 -6.16 30.65
N LYS A 131 3.02 -5.88 31.12
CA LYS A 131 2.37 -6.71 32.15
C LYS A 131 1.86 -8.03 31.53
N PHE A 132 1.16 -7.95 30.42
CA PHE A 132 0.58 -9.11 29.73
C PHE A 132 1.62 -10.17 29.38
N LEU A 133 2.78 -9.75 28.86
CA LEU A 133 3.86 -10.65 28.43
C LEU A 133 4.56 -11.39 29.57
N LYS A 134 4.33 -11.02 30.85
CA LYS A 134 4.81 -11.80 32.01
C LYS A 134 4.05 -13.11 32.16
N ASP A 135 2.74 -13.04 31.90
CA ASP A 135 1.83 -14.20 32.05
C ASP A 135 1.65 -14.95 30.74
N HIS A 136 1.89 -14.26 29.60
CA HIS A 136 1.72 -14.78 28.24
C HIS A 136 3.00 -14.51 27.42
N PRO A 137 4.09 -15.24 27.65
CA PRO A 137 5.37 -14.98 26.98
C PRO A 137 5.28 -15.22 25.47
N VAL A 138 6.03 -14.40 24.72
CA VAL A 138 6.25 -14.56 23.27
C VAL A 138 7.76 -14.55 23.00
N ASP A 139 8.16 -15.07 21.83
CA ASP A 139 9.56 -15.19 21.44
C ASP A 139 10.07 -13.96 20.69
N ALA A 140 9.18 -13.21 20.03
CA ALA A 140 9.53 -12.03 19.25
C ALA A 140 8.39 -11.00 19.18
N LEU A 141 8.77 -9.77 18.81
CA LEU A 141 7.86 -8.67 18.52
C LEU A 141 7.92 -8.32 17.04
N ILE A 142 6.77 -7.94 16.49
CA ILE A 142 6.65 -7.27 15.19
C ILE A 142 5.86 -5.99 15.39
N SER A 143 6.28 -4.91 14.75
CA SER A 143 5.47 -3.69 14.62
C SER A 143 5.37 -3.28 13.17
N THR A 144 4.21 -2.83 12.71
CA THR A 144 4.01 -2.38 11.33
C THR A 144 3.53 -0.94 11.28
N GLY A 145 4.14 -0.14 10.45
CA GLY A 145 3.83 1.27 10.24
C GLY A 145 3.77 1.66 8.77
N PRO A 146 3.06 2.75 8.41
CA PRO A 146 2.31 3.64 9.29
C PRO A 146 1.05 3.02 9.89
N PRO A 147 0.53 3.52 11.04
CA PRO A 147 1.03 4.61 11.87
C PRO A 147 2.31 4.26 12.61
N HIS A 148 3.24 5.21 12.72
CA HIS A 148 4.57 4.95 13.33
C HIS A 148 4.53 4.87 14.87
N SER A 149 3.40 5.25 15.50
CA SER A 149 3.15 4.98 16.91
C SER A 149 3.29 3.49 17.26
N MET A 150 3.03 2.59 16.31
CA MET A 150 3.21 1.13 16.51
C MET A 150 4.67 0.77 16.76
N HIS A 151 5.60 1.39 16.02
CA HIS A 151 7.03 1.21 16.24
C HIS A 151 7.47 1.75 17.61
N MET A 152 6.87 2.86 18.05
CA MET A 152 7.18 3.41 19.38
C MET A 152 6.65 2.53 20.52
N ILE A 153 5.52 1.86 20.33
CA ILE A 153 5.02 0.84 21.28
C ILE A 153 6.00 -0.31 21.36
N ALA A 154 6.40 -0.87 20.22
CA ALA A 154 7.35 -1.98 20.17
C ALA A 154 8.71 -1.61 20.79
N LEU A 155 9.24 -0.41 20.51
CA LEU A 155 10.45 0.12 21.12
C LEU A 155 10.32 0.18 22.65
N GLY A 156 9.18 0.66 23.16
CA GLY A 156 8.93 0.72 24.60
C GLY A 156 8.84 -0.65 25.26
N VAL A 157 8.22 -1.62 24.60
CA VAL A 157 8.14 -3.02 25.06
C VAL A 157 9.52 -3.66 25.02
N LYS A 158 10.25 -3.57 23.89
CA LYS A 158 11.63 -4.11 23.77
C LYS A 158 12.54 -3.60 24.86
N LYS A 159 12.54 -2.30 25.14
CA LYS A 159 13.37 -1.72 26.20
C LYS A 159 13.09 -2.29 27.60
N LYS A 160 11.88 -2.82 27.84
CA LYS A 160 11.48 -3.40 29.13
C LYS A 160 11.60 -4.91 29.22
N THR A 161 11.53 -5.60 28.08
CA THR A 161 11.49 -7.07 28.04
C THR A 161 12.72 -7.70 27.41
N GLY A 162 13.50 -6.93 26.61
CA GLY A 162 14.63 -7.46 25.86
C GLY A 162 14.24 -8.31 24.64
N LEU A 163 12.95 -8.48 24.35
CA LEU A 163 12.49 -9.33 23.25
C LEU A 163 13.03 -8.90 21.89
N PRO A 164 13.44 -9.84 21.02
CA PRO A 164 13.79 -9.56 19.63
C PRO A 164 12.65 -8.86 18.89
N TRP A 165 13.00 -7.89 18.06
CA TRP A 165 12.01 -7.03 17.40
C TRP A 165 12.28 -6.84 15.90
N LEU A 166 11.28 -7.14 15.06
CA LEU A 166 11.21 -6.83 13.64
C LEU A 166 10.32 -5.60 13.44
N ALA A 167 10.87 -4.54 12.84
CA ALA A 167 10.14 -3.33 12.49
C ALA A 167 9.79 -3.33 10.98
N ASP A 168 8.50 -3.41 10.63
CA ASP A 168 8.00 -3.42 9.25
C ASP A 168 7.59 -2.01 8.83
N PHE A 169 8.46 -1.35 8.09
CA PHE A 169 8.23 -0.05 7.47
C PHE A 169 7.61 -0.24 6.07
N ARG A 170 6.29 -0.28 6.01
CA ARG A 170 5.56 -0.37 4.73
C ARG A 170 5.74 0.87 3.88
N ASP A 171 5.89 2.03 4.53
CA ASP A 171 6.22 3.32 3.95
C ASP A 171 7.32 3.98 4.77
N PRO A 172 8.17 4.83 4.17
CA PRO A 172 9.16 5.62 4.90
C PRO A 172 8.46 6.53 5.93
N TRP A 173 9.18 6.92 6.97
CA TRP A 173 8.62 7.82 7.99
C TRP A 173 8.86 9.28 7.62
N THR A 174 10.13 9.70 7.56
CA THR A 174 10.48 11.10 7.24
C THR A 174 10.79 11.32 5.76
N ASN A 175 10.89 10.27 4.94
CA ASN A 175 11.10 10.32 3.49
C ASN A 175 9.84 9.93 2.70
N ILE A 176 8.64 10.14 3.29
CA ILE A 176 7.38 9.90 2.60
C ILE A 176 7.04 11.09 1.70
N ASP A 177 6.37 10.83 0.57
CA ASP A 177 6.07 11.80 -0.50
C ASP A 177 5.32 13.07 -0.06
N PHE A 178 4.51 12.97 0.99
CA PHE A 178 3.76 14.11 1.53
C PHE A 178 4.41 14.74 2.79
N TYR A 179 5.64 14.37 3.16
CA TYR A 179 6.26 14.85 4.41
C TYR A 179 6.38 16.37 4.45
N ASP A 180 6.77 16.99 3.34
CA ASP A 180 6.91 18.46 3.24
C ASP A 180 5.56 19.17 3.33
N GLN A 181 4.47 18.49 2.95
CA GLN A 181 3.11 19.03 3.04
C GLN A 181 2.61 19.16 4.49
N LEU A 182 3.28 18.50 5.45
CA LEU A 182 2.95 18.58 6.88
C LEU A 182 3.28 19.94 7.50
N MET A 183 4.02 20.81 6.81
CA MET A 183 4.41 22.14 7.26
C MET A 183 5.04 22.13 8.67
N LEU A 184 6.00 21.22 8.87
CA LEU A 184 6.62 20.99 10.16
C LEU A 184 7.51 22.16 10.59
N SER A 185 7.42 22.52 11.87
CA SER A 185 8.44 23.36 12.51
C SER A 185 9.75 22.58 12.63
N ARG A 186 10.89 23.29 12.73
CA ARG A 186 12.21 22.66 12.95
C ARG A 186 12.22 21.72 14.17
N PHE A 187 11.50 22.07 15.21
CA PHE A 187 11.36 21.23 16.39
C PHE A 187 10.59 19.93 16.12
N ALA A 188 9.47 20.01 15.40
CA ALA A 188 8.67 18.87 15.03
C ALA A 188 9.43 17.93 14.10
N ASP A 189 10.09 18.47 13.06
CA ASP A 189 10.94 17.69 12.14
C ASP A 189 12.07 16.97 12.89
N HIS A 190 12.81 17.69 13.73
CA HIS A 190 13.87 17.09 14.56
C HIS A 190 13.32 15.96 15.44
N LYS A 191 12.13 16.12 16.00
CA LYS A 191 11.51 15.10 16.85
C LYS A 191 11.11 13.86 16.03
N HIS A 192 10.54 14.02 14.85
CA HIS A 192 10.23 12.91 13.96
C HIS A 192 11.49 12.13 13.58
N ARG A 193 12.54 12.82 13.09
CA ARG A 193 13.83 12.19 12.73
C ARG A 193 14.47 11.47 13.91
N ARG A 194 14.45 12.07 15.09
CA ARG A 194 14.98 11.44 16.31
C ARG A 194 14.20 10.17 16.67
N MET A 195 12.88 10.17 16.53
CA MET A 195 12.07 8.98 16.83
C MET A 195 12.31 7.88 15.80
N GLU A 196 12.37 8.20 14.51
CA GLU A 196 12.75 7.28 13.45
C GLU A 196 14.12 6.66 13.71
N GLN A 197 15.13 7.46 14.03
CA GLN A 197 16.47 6.99 14.39
C GLN A 197 16.47 6.07 15.61
N GLN A 198 15.63 6.32 16.61
CA GLN A 198 15.50 5.42 17.75
C GLN A 198 14.95 4.05 17.35
N VAL A 199 13.99 4.01 16.41
CA VAL A 199 13.45 2.75 15.87
C VAL A 199 14.52 2.02 15.08
N ILE A 200 15.19 2.70 14.15
CA ILE A 200 16.25 2.14 13.31
C ILE A 200 17.37 1.52 14.16
N LYS A 201 17.79 2.24 15.20
CA LYS A 201 18.90 1.80 16.07
C LYS A 201 18.56 0.58 16.93
N HIS A 202 17.30 0.43 17.36
CA HIS A 202 16.93 -0.59 18.37
C HIS A 202 16.20 -1.79 17.79
N ALA A 203 15.68 -1.73 16.56
CA ALA A 203 15.12 -2.89 15.90
C ALA A 203 16.25 -3.90 15.54
N ASP A 204 16.02 -5.20 15.78
CA ASP A 204 16.98 -6.24 15.39
C ASP A 204 16.99 -6.48 13.89
N ARG A 205 15.85 -6.20 13.23
CA ARG A 205 15.71 -6.17 11.78
C ARG A 205 14.72 -5.09 11.38
N LEU A 206 15.01 -4.41 10.28
CA LEU A 206 14.04 -3.62 9.53
C LEU A 206 13.59 -4.43 8.31
N VAL A 207 12.30 -4.32 8.01
CA VAL A 207 11.73 -4.78 6.74
C VAL A 207 11.08 -3.59 6.05
N THR A 208 11.30 -3.47 4.75
CA THR A 208 10.64 -2.48 3.91
C THR A 208 10.11 -3.13 2.64
N VAL A 209 9.35 -2.39 1.82
CA VAL A 209 8.67 -2.98 0.66
C VAL A 209 9.40 -2.78 -0.65
N SER A 210 10.47 -1.94 -0.70
CA SER A 210 11.19 -1.64 -1.93
C SER A 210 12.70 -1.53 -1.72
N ARG A 211 13.47 -1.75 -2.79
CA ARG A 211 14.95 -1.67 -2.75
C ARG A 211 15.45 -0.24 -2.61
N SER A 212 14.76 0.71 -3.23
CA SER A 212 15.08 2.12 -3.08
C SER A 212 14.96 2.56 -1.63
N TRP A 213 13.89 2.17 -0.95
CA TRP A 213 13.71 2.47 0.48
C TRP A 213 14.67 1.70 1.38
N GLU A 214 15.03 0.47 1.03
CA GLU A 214 16.11 -0.24 1.73
C GLU A 214 17.42 0.56 1.69
N THR A 215 17.75 1.12 0.52
CA THR A 215 18.94 1.97 0.34
C THR A 215 18.85 3.23 1.21
N ASP A 216 17.69 3.87 1.28
CA ASP A 216 17.47 5.04 2.12
C ASP A 216 17.58 4.71 3.62
N PHE A 217 17.01 3.58 4.08
CA PHE A 217 17.18 3.14 5.47
C PHE A 217 18.64 2.83 5.80
N LYS A 218 19.41 2.25 4.88
CA LYS A 218 20.86 2.04 5.05
C LYS A 218 21.60 3.38 5.19
N ARG A 219 21.26 4.41 4.42
CA ARG A 219 21.80 5.77 4.57
C ARG A 219 21.43 6.40 5.92
N LEU A 220 20.27 6.08 6.46
CA LEU A 220 19.85 6.49 7.80
C LEU A 220 20.53 5.69 8.92
N GLY A 221 21.43 4.74 8.61
CA GLY A 221 22.19 3.96 9.56
C GLY A 221 21.57 2.61 9.95
N ALA A 222 20.56 2.14 9.22
CA ALA A 222 20.03 0.81 9.42
C ALA A 222 21.04 -0.26 8.95
N SER A 223 21.59 -1.02 9.88
CA SER A 223 22.60 -2.04 9.58
C SER A 223 22.03 -3.33 8.98
N ARG A 224 20.77 -3.61 9.26
CA ARG A 224 20.10 -4.87 8.92
C ARG A 224 18.68 -4.63 8.42
N THR A 225 18.57 -4.26 7.13
CA THR A 225 17.31 -4.03 6.42
C THR A 225 17.13 -5.08 5.35
N GLU A 226 15.93 -5.60 5.21
CA GLU A 226 15.55 -6.54 4.17
C GLU A 226 14.30 -6.05 3.43
N VAL A 227 14.19 -6.43 2.15
CA VAL A 227 13.05 -6.10 1.31
C VAL A 227 12.08 -7.28 1.30
N ILE A 228 10.90 -7.07 1.87
CA ILE A 228 9.75 -7.96 1.74
C ILE A 228 8.61 -7.14 1.16
N THR A 229 8.39 -7.25 -0.13
CA THR A 229 7.40 -6.48 -0.87
C THR A 229 5.97 -6.71 -0.33
N ASN A 230 5.01 -5.92 -0.79
CA ASN A 230 3.63 -6.35 -0.78
C ASN A 230 3.47 -7.55 -1.72
N GLY A 231 2.30 -8.17 -1.75
CA GLY A 231 2.09 -9.35 -2.58
C GLY A 231 0.60 -9.63 -2.77
N TYR A 232 0.30 -10.68 -3.50
CA TYR A 232 -1.06 -11.20 -3.68
C TYR A 232 -1.29 -12.46 -2.82
N ASP A 233 -2.54 -12.73 -2.46
CA ASP A 233 -2.90 -14.02 -1.84
C ASP A 233 -3.36 -14.99 -2.94
N PRO A 234 -2.71 -16.13 -3.15
CA PRO A 234 -3.15 -17.12 -4.15
C PRO A 234 -4.59 -17.59 -3.94
N ALA A 235 -5.08 -17.58 -2.69
CA ALA A 235 -6.44 -17.97 -2.37
C ALA A 235 -7.51 -17.00 -2.91
N ASP A 236 -7.14 -15.75 -3.21
CA ASP A 236 -8.02 -14.75 -3.79
C ASP A 236 -8.21 -14.94 -5.31
N PHE A 237 -7.37 -15.75 -5.94
CA PHE A 237 -7.39 -16.04 -7.38
C PHE A 237 -7.75 -17.51 -7.64
N PRO A 238 -9.01 -17.93 -7.45
CA PRO A 238 -9.45 -19.24 -7.94
C PRO A 238 -9.20 -19.27 -9.47
N GLU A 239 -9.08 -20.48 -10.03
CA GLU A 239 -8.86 -20.66 -11.47
C GLU A 239 -9.96 -19.96 -12.29
N ILE A 240 -9.78 -18.66 -12.52
CA ILE A 240 -10.63 -17.87 -13.41
C ILE A 240 -10.09 -18.10 -14.82
N PRO A 241 -10.91 -18.62 -15.76
CA PRO A 241 -10.49 -18.74 -17.13
C PRO A 241 -10.04 -17.37 -17.66
N VAL A 242 -8.85 -17.30 -18.22
CA VAL A 242 -8.30 -16.08 -18.81
C VAL A 242 -9.01 -15.84 -20.15
N LEU A 243 -10.23 -15.33 -20.11
CA LEU A 243 -11.01 -14.99 -21.31
C LEU A 243 -10.56 -13.64 -21.85
N LEU A 244 -10.27 -13.58 -23.13
CA LEU A 244 -9.96 -12.32 -23.80
C LEU A 244 -11.26 -11.50 -23.91
N PRO A 245 -11.28 -10.24 -23.44
CA PRO A 245 -12.47 -9.40 -23.58
C PRO A 245 -12.75 -9.06 -25.06
N GLU A 246 -14.00 -8.77 -25.39
CA GLU A 246 -14.41 -8.38 -26.76
C GLU A 246 -13.88 -7.00 -27.16
N SER A 247 -13.69 -6.11 -26.18
CA SER A 247 -13.10 -4.78 -26.34
C SER A 247 -11.67 -4.76 -25.85
N PHE A 248 -10.83 -3.93 -26.45
CA PHE A 248 -9.49 -3.63 -25.95
C PHE A 248 -9.61 -2.71 -24.74
N THR A 249 -9.76 -3.31 -23.57
CA THR A 249 -9.98 -2.58 -22.32
C THR A 249 -8.66 -2.17 -21.69
N ILE A 250 -8.48 -0.87 -21.45
CA ILE A 250 -7.40 -0.33 -20.59
C ILE A 250 -8.05 0.00 -19.24
N THR A 251 -7.72 -0.76 -18.19
CA THR A 251 -8.44 -0.71 -16.92
C THR A 251 -7.55 -0.21 -15.79
N HIS A 252 -7.98 0.86 -15.10
CA HIS A 252 -7.40 1.32 -13.85
C HIS A 252 -8.30 0.96 -12.66
N ILE A 253 -7.75 0.31 -11.63
CA ILE A 253 -8.47 -0.06 -10.41
C ILE A 253 -7.91 0.70 -9.22
N GLY A 254 -8.78 1.31 -8.44
CA GLY A 254 -8.48 2.11 -7.25
C GLY A 254 -8.65 3.61 -7.48
N SER A 255 -8.20 4.41 -6.49
CA SER A 255 -8.34 5.86 -6.59
C SER A 255 -7.41 6.45 -7.64
N LEU A 256 -7.93 7.34 -8.47
CA LEU A 256 -7.19 8.13 -9.44
C LEU A 256 -7.41 9.60 -9.13
N ASN A 257 -6.41 10.19 -8.48
CA ASN A 257 -6.42 11.60 -8.03
C ASN A 257 -5.87 12.51 -9.13
N ARG A 258 -6.14 13.81 -9.01
CA ARG A 258 -5.66 14.84 -9.92
C ARG A 258 -4.16 14.76 -10.21
N ASP A 259 -3.34 14.63 -9.16
CA ASP A 259 -1.87 14.59 -9.27
C ASP A 259 -1.33 13.33 -9.96
N ARG A 260 -2.22 12.36 -10.20
CA ARG A 260 -1.91 11.11 -10.89
C ARG A 260 -2.59 11.02 -12.25
N ASN A 261 -3.31 12.07 -12.69
CA ASN A 261 -3.96 12.11 -13.99
C ASN A 261 -2.90 12.15 -15.11
N PRO A 262 -2.76 11.10 -15.95
CA PRO A 262 -1.74 11.03 -16.99
C PRO A 262 -2.24 11.70 -18.28
N ASP A 263 -2.29 13.03 -18.32
CA ASP A 263 -2.87 13.80 -19.42
C ASP A 263 -2.30 13.39 -20.80
N PHE A 264 -0.98 13.14 -20.87
CA PHE A 264 -0.33 12.67 -22.10
C PHE A 264 -0.83 11.28 -22.57
N LEU A 265 -1.30 10.41 -21.67
CA LEU A 265 -1.94 9.14 -22.06
C LEU A 265 -3.24 9.41 -22.83
N TRP A 266 -4.04 10.34 -22.31
CA TRP A 266 -5.31 10.67 -22.96
C TRP A 266 -5.09 11.31 -24.32
N LYS A 267 -4.08 12.16 -24.44
CA LYS A 267 -3.66 12.75 -25.73
C LYS A 267 -3.31 11.65 -26.74
N VAL A 268 -2.42 10.73 -26.38
CA VAL A 268 -1.99 9.63 -27.27
C VAL A 268 -3.17 8.74 -27.67
N LEU A 269 -4.03 8.37 -26.72
CA LEU A 269 -5.22 7.56 -27.04
C LEU A 269 -6.19 8.30 -27.97
N GLY A 270 -6.37 9.61 -27.81
CA GLY A 270 -7.19 10.44 -28.69
C GLY A 270 -6.65 10.45 -30.13
N GLU A 271 -5.34 10.66 -30.30
CA GLU A 271 -4.67 10.61 -31.61
C GLU A 271 -4.81 9.22 -32.26
N MET A 272 -4.69 8.14 -31.50
CA MET A 272 -4.87 6.77 -32.00
C MET A 272 -6.31 6.50 -32.44
N VAL A 273 -7.30 6.96 -31.68
CA VAL A 273 -8.72 6.86 -32.05
C VAL A 273 -9.04 7.64 -33.34
N GLU A 274 -8.39 8.78 -33.56
CA GLU A 274 -8.60 9.58 -34.77
C GLU A 274 -7.95 8.94 -36.01
N THR A 275 -6.83 8.22 -35.84
CA THR A 275 -5.99 7.71 -36.93
C THR A 275 -6.20 6.23 -37.24
N ASP A 276 -6.73 5.42 -36.33
CA ASP A 276 -6.92 3.97 -36.49
C ASP A 276 -8.38 3.54 -36.22
N ASP A 277 -9.11 3.21 -37.27
CA ASP A 277 -10.48 2.74 -37.19
C ASP A 277 -10.65 1.41 -36.44
N ALA A 278 -9.67 0.51 -36.49
CA ALA A 278 -9.72 -0.75 -35.79
C ALA A 278 -9.56 -0.53 -34.27
N PHE A 279 -8.65 0.35 -33.90
CA PHE A 279 -8.44 0.76 -32.52
C PHE A 279 -9.67 1.47 -31.97
N ARG A 280 -10.20 2.45 -32.73
CA ARG A 280 -11.41 3.21 -32.36
C ARG A 280 -12.60 2.30 -32.05
N ARG A 281 -12.86 1.27 -32.86
CA ARG A 281 -13.97 0.34 -32.63
C ARG A 281 -13.80 -0.58 -31.45
N LYS A 282 -12.59 -0.76 -30.94
CA LYS A 282 -12.27 -1.72 -29.87
C LYS A 282 -11.91 -1.10 -28.55
N LEU A 283 -11.44 0.15 -28.52
CA LEU A 283 -11.02 0.82 -27.30
C LEU A 283 -12.15 0.91 -26.28
N GLN A 284 -11.83 0.57 -25.03
CA GLN A 284 -12.62 0.89 -23.85
C GLN A 284 -11.69 1.28 -22.70
N ILE A 285 -11.90 2.44 -22.12
CA ILE A 285 -11.15 2.90 -20.92
C ILE A 285 -12.03 2.64 -19.71
N ARG A 286 -11.55 1.84 -18.76
CA ARG A 286 -12.34 1.45 -17.59
C ARG A 286 -11.72 1.95 -16.31
N PHE A 287 -12.50 2.66 -15.50
CA PHE A 287 -12.14 3.11 -14.16
C PHE A 287 -12.97 2.38 -13.13
N VAL A 288 -12.32 1.79 -12.11
CA VAL A 288 -12.98 1.16 -10.97
C VAL A 288 -12.52 1.85 -9.71
N GLY A 289 -13.42 2.51 -9.01
CA GLY A 289 -13.16 3.28 -7.80
C GLY A 289 -13.27 4.79 -8.01
N LYS A 290 -12.78 5.55 -7.03
CA LYS A 290 -12.85 7.00 -7.06
C LYS A 290 -11.95 7.59 -8.15
N THR A 291 -12.51 8.44 -8.99
CA THR A 291 -11.80 9.10 -10.09
C THR A 291 -12.08 10.60 -10.04
N ASP A 292 -11.01 11.39 -9.95
CA ASP A 292 -11.09 12.86 -9.91
C ASP A 292 -11.74 13.42 -11.18
N ILE A 293 -12.45 14.53 -11.03
CA ILE A 293 -13.13 15.20 -12.15
C ILE A 293 -12.17 15.61 -13.27
N SER A 294 -10.94 15.97 -12.92
CA SER A 294 -9.91 16.37 -13.89
C SER A 294 -9.60 15.29 -14.93
N VAL A 295 -9.76 14.01 -14.56
CA VAL A 295 -9.59 12.90 -15.50
C VAL A 295 -10.67 12.94 -16.58
N PHE A 296 -11.91 13.19 -16.19
CA PHE A 296 -13.02 13.30 -17.15
C PHE A 296 -12.93 14.56 -17.98
N GLU A 297 -12.44 15.67 -17.40
CA GLU A 297 -12.17 16.90 -18.17
C GLU A 297 -11.10 16.65 -19.23
N SER A 298 -10.00 15.92 -18.91
CA SER A 298 -9.00 15.51 -19.90
C SER A 298 -9.58 14.58 -20.97
N LEU A 299 -10.40 13.60 -20.59
CA LEU A 299 -11.05 12.69 -21.55
C LEU A 299 -12.01 13.42 -22.51
N GLU A 300 -12.72 14.44 -22.04
CA GLU A 300 -13.55 15.29 -22.89
C GLU A 300 -12.71 16.12 -23.86
N HIS A 301 -11.62 16.72 -23.34
CA HIS A 301 -10.69 17.50 -24.15
C HIS A 301 -10.11 16.71 -25.32
N TYR A 302 -9.73 15.43 -25.09
CA TYR A 302 -9.18 14.55 -26.13
C TYR A 302 -10.24 13.67 -26.81
N ARG A 303 -11.54 13.97 -26.69
CA ARG A 303 -12.66 13.26 -27.33
C ARG A 303 -12.75 11.77 -26.99
N LEU A 304 -12.32 11.41 -25.77
CA LEU A 304 -12.33 10.03 -25.30
C LEU A 304 -13.50 9.70 -24.36
N ARG A 305 -14.37 10.65 -24.07
CA ARG A 305 -15.41 10.48 -23.04
C ARG A 305 -16.37 9.31 -23.33
N GLU A 306 -16.68 9.09 -24.58
CA GLU A 306 -17.56 7.99 -25.04
C GLU A 306 -16.94 6.60 -24.84
N TYR A 307 -15.61 6.48 -24.83
CA TYR A 307 -14.88 5.22 -24.59
C TYR A 307 -14.70 4.91 -23.12
N ALA A 308 -15.04 5.83 -22.23
CA ALA A 308 -14.79 5.74 -20.81
C ALA A 308 -15.98 5.19 -20.03
N VAL A 309 -15.76 4.11 -19.29
CA VAL A 309 -16.72 3.50 -18.36
C VAL A 309 -16.19 3.65 -16.93
N LYS A 310 -17.00 4.24 -16.06
CA LYS A 310 -16.69 4.35 -14.63
C LYS A 310 -17.60 3.42 -13.83
N THR A 311 -16.98 2.66 -12.93
CA THR A 311 -17.64 1.88 -11.89
C THR A 311 -17.19 2.42 -10.54
N ASP A 312 -18.09 2.62 -9.60
CA ASP A 312 -17.75 3.04 -8.24
C ASP A 312 -17.00 1.95 -7.50
N TYR A 313 -16.77 2.15 -6.20
CA TYR A 313 -16.07 1.17 -5.38
C TYR A 313 -16.69 -0.23 -5.50
N LEU A 314 -15.85 -1.20 -5.80
CA LEU A 314 -16.20 -2.62 -5.81
C LEU A 314 -15.58 -3.34 -4.61
N PRO A 315 -16.26 -4.35 -4.04
CA PRO A 315 -15.63 -5.29 -3.12
C PRO A 315 -14.39 -5.94 -3.74
N HIS A 316 -13.41 -6.31 -2.90
CA HIS A 316 -12.11 -6.81 -3.36
C HIS A 316 -12.21 -7.93 -4.40
N GLY A 317 -12.99 -8.98 -4.12
CA GLY A 317 -13.18 -10.11 -5.04
C GLY A 317 -13.80 -9.72 -6.40
N GLU A 318 -14.67 -8.72 -6.44
CA GLU A 318 -15.24 -8.19 -7.68
C GLU A 318 -14.19 -7.41 -8.49
N ALA A 319 -13.37 -6.61 -7.80
CA ALA A 319 -12.26 -5.88 -8.44
C ALA A 319 -11.24 -6.83 -9.09
N LEU A 320 -10.95 -7.97 -8.45
CA LEU A 320 -10.09 -9.02 -9.01
C LEU A 320 -10.70 -9.66 -10.27
N LYS A 321 -12.01 -9.90 -10.30
CA LYS A 321 -12.70 -10.37 -11.51
C LYS A 321 -12.59 -9.37 -12.66
N VAL A 322 -12.75 -8.08 -12.37
CA VAL A 322 -12.55 -7.03 -13.37
C VAL A 322 -11.11 -7.03 -13.88
N SER A 323 -10.11 -7.18 -13.01
CA SER A 323 -8.71 -7.33 -13.43
C SER A 323 -8.54 -8.49 -14.41
N ALA A 324 -9.04 -9.68 -14.08
CA ALA A 324 -8.90 -10.89 -14.88
C ALA A 324 -9.63 -10.83 -16.24
N THR A 325 -10.65 -9.98 -16.37
CA THR A 325 -11.41 -9.78 -17.62
C THR A 325 -11.00 -8.53 -18.41
N SER A 326 -9.91 -7.87 -18.04
CA SER A 326 -9.34 -6.71 -18.75
C SER A 326 -8.36 -7.16 -19.83
N ALA A 327 -8.19 -6.37 -20.89
CA ALA A 327 -7.13 -6.61 -21.87
C ALA A 327 -5.77 -6.12 -21.35
N VAL A 328 -5.75 -4.91 -20.78
CA VAL A 328 -4.54 -4.28 -20.23
C VAL A 328 -4.88 -3.64 -18.89
N LEU A 329 -4.02 -3.77 -17.91
CA LEU A 329 -4.15 -3.15 -16.59
C LEU A 329 -3.23 -1.93 -16.48
N LEU A 330 -3.80 -0.77 -16.20
CA LEU A 330 -3.09 0.51 -16.12
C LEU A 330 -2.56 0.74 -14.71
N LEU A 331 -1.24 0.74 -14.56
CA LEU A 331 -0.53 1.06 -13.32
C LEU A 331 0.09 2.45 -13.42
N LEU A 332 -0.39 3.36 -12.58
CA LEU A 332 0.11 4.73 -12.52
C LEU A 332 0.92 4.94 -11.26
N ILE A 333 2.16 5.38 -11.39
CA ILE A 333 3.04 5.78 -10.28
C ILE A 333 2.89 7.30 -10.07
N ASN A 334 2.96 7.75 -8.81
CA ASN A 334 2.96 9.19 -8.52
C ASN A 334 4.25 9.83 -9.07
N ASN A 335 4.11 10.94 -9.77
CA ASN A 335 5.27 11.72 -10.21
C ASN A 335 5.76 12.61 -9.06
N THR A 336 6.50 12.02 -8.15
CA THR A 336 7.03 12.65 -6.92
C THR A 336 8.51 12.33 -6.77
N PRO A 337 9.28 13.09 -5.96
CA PRO A 337 10.71 12.87 -5.79
C PRO A 337 11.10 11.46 -5.35
N ASN A 338 10.21 10.73 -4.65
CA ASN A 338 10.41 9.35 -4.21
C ASN A 338 9.77 8.30 -5.13
N ALA A 339 9.35 8.68 -6.34
CA ALA A 339 8.69 7.78 -7.31
C ALA A 339 9.45 6.46 -7.57
N MET A 340 10.78 6.51 -7.51
CA MET A 340 11.65 5.36 -7.70
C MET A 340 11.33 4.19 -6.77
N GLY A 341 10.97 4.46 -5.52
CA GLY A 341 10.68 3.44 -4.50
C GLY A 341 9.20 3.07 -4.37
N ILE A 342 8.29 3.71 -5.11
CA ILE A 342 6.86 3.47 -4.98
C ILE A 342 6.48 2.15 -5.66
N ILE A 343 5.94 1.21 -4.86
CA ILE A 343 5.37 -0.05 -5.34
C ILE A 343 3.91 -0.12 -4.88
N PRO A 344 2.95 0.28 -5.72
CA PRO A 344 1.53 0.17 -5.38
C PRO A 344 1.15 -1.29 -5.15
N GLY A 345 0.39 -1.59 -4.08
CA GLY A 345 -0.01 -2.97 -3.78
C GLY A 345 -0.74 -3.68 -4.91
N LYS A 346 -1.49 -2.93 -5.73
CA LYS A 346 -2.23 -3.45 -6.90
C LYS A 346 -1.35 -4.10 -7.97
N VAL A 347 -0.04 -3.77 -8.07
CA VAL A 347 0.83 -4.41 -9.06
C VAL A 347 0.83 -5.93 -8.89
N PHE A 348 0.85 -6.43 -7.65
CA PHE A 348 0.88 -7.86 -7.38
C PHE A 348 -0.44 -8.55 -7.73
N GLU A 349 -1.57 -7.88 -7.53
CA GLU A 349 -2.89 -8.37 -7.95
C GLU A 349 -2.99 -8.37 -9.48
N TYR A 350 -2.42 -7.36 -10.14
CA TYR A 350 -2.35 -7.31 -11.61
C TYR A 350 -1.50 -8.46 -12.17
N LEU A 351 -0.35 -8.74 -11.55
CA LEU A 351 0.46 -9.91 -11.92
C LEU A 351 -0.31 -11.21 -11.76
N ALA A 352 -1.01 -11.38 -10.64
CA ALA A 352 -1.77 -12.59 -10.33
C ALA A 352 -3.00 -12.78 -11.23
N SER A 353 -3.59 -11.68 -11.74
CA SER A 353 -4.69 -11.74 -12.72
C SER A 353 -4.24 -12.18 -14.12
N ARG A 354 -2.93 -12.38 -14.33
CA ARG A 354 -2.32 -12.83 -15.60
C ARG A 354 -2.67 -11.95 -16.80
N ARG A 355 -2.75 -10.64 -16.57
CA ARG A 355 -2.98 -9.63 -17.62
C ARG A 355 -1.75 -8.75 -17.79
N PRO A 356 -1.48 -8.27 -19.01
CA PRO A 356 -0.39 -7.33 -19.22
C PRO A 356 -0.65 -6.02 -18.49
N VAL A 357 0.42 -5.45 -17.97
CA VAL A 357 0.42 -4.18 -17.24
C VAL A 357 1.05 -3.10 -18.12
N LEU A 358 0.35 -2.02 -18.34
CA LEU A 358 0.92 -0.77 -18.84
C LEU A 358 1.26 0.10 -17.64
N CYS A 359 2.54 0.23 -17.34
CA CYS A 359 3.04 1.03 -16.22
C CYS A 359 3.50 2.39 -16.70
N ILE A 360 2.94 3.45 -16.15
CA ILE A 360 3.43 4.81 -16.32
C ILE A 360 4.18 5.21 -15.05
N GLY A 361 5.49 5.41 -15.18
CA GLY A 361 6.37 5.72 -14.06
C GLY A 361 7.85 5.58 -14.44
N PRO A 362 8.76 5.85 -13.48
CA PRO A 362 10.19 5.85 -13.78
C PRO A 362 10.65 4.46 -14.24
N PRO A 363 11.32 4.34 -15.42
CA PRO A 363 11.75 3.05 -15.95
C PRO A 363 12.73 2.31 -15.03
N GLU A 364 13.56 3.02 -14.28
CA GLU A 364 14.49 2.44 -13.32
C GLU A 364 13.90 2.26 -11.92
N GLY A 365 12.60 2.55 -11.73
CA GLY A 365 11.91 2.42 -10.46
C GLY A 365 11.64 0.97 -10.05
N ASP A 366 11.40 0.75 -8.76
CA ASP A 366 11.18 -0.59 -8.21
C ASP A 366 9.94 -1.28 -8.79
N SER A 367 8.86 -0.55 -9.11
CA SER A 367 7.70 -1.11 -9.82
C SER A 367 8.05 -1.58 -11.23
N ALA A 368 8.83 -0.80 -11.97
CA ALA A 368 9.31 -1.15 -13.30
C ALA A 368 10.21 -2.40 -13.23
N GLY A 369 11.07 -2.50 -12.22
CA GLY A 369 11.90 -3.67 -11.95
C GLY A 369 11.07 -4.95 -11.80
N ILE A 370 9.97 -4.90 -11.05
CA ILE A 370 9.06 -6.03 -10.86
C ILE A 370 8.39 -6.43 -12.19
N ILE A 371 7.87 -5.47 -12.94
CA ILE A 371 7.19 -5.74 -14.23
C ILE A 371 8.18 -6.35 -15.23
N ARG A 372 9.41 -5.82 -15.29
CA ARG A 372 10.47 -6.32 -16.17
C ARG A 372 10.90 -7.74 -15.80
N GLU A 373 11.11 -8.01 -14.52
CA GLU A 373 11.49 -9.32 -14.00
C GLU A 373 10.42 -10.40 -14.30
N THR A 374 9.15 -10.02 -14.13
CA THR A 374 8.02 -10.93 -14.37
C THR A 374 7.57 -10.98 -15.83
N ARG A 375 8.16 -10.14 -16.69
CA ARG A 375 7.73 -9.93 -18.08
C ARG A 375 6.23 -9.66 -18.20
N ALA A 376 5.74 -8.83 -17.28
CA ALA A 376 4.31 -8.64 -17.10
C ALA A 376 3.71 -7.55 -18.00
N GLY A 377 4.51 -6.82 -18.77
CA GLY A 377 3.98 -5.76 -19.63
C GLY A 377 5.00 -4.68 -19.98
N GLU A 378 4.48 -3.50 -20.28
CA GLU A 378 5.24 -2.36 -20.80
C GLU A 378 5.42 -1.27 -19.74
N ILE A 379 6.55 -0.57 -19.82
CA ILE A 379 6.93 0.51 -18.91
C ILE A 379 7.23 1.74 -19.73
N VAL A 380 6.59 2.85 -19.37
CA VAL A 380 6.72 4.13 -20.06
C VAL A 380 7.03 5.23 -19.04
N ASP A 381 8.01 6.06 -19.31
CA ASP A 381 8.34 7.19 -18.45
C ASP A 381 7.29 8.31 -18.54
N PHE A 382 7.27 9.17 -17.53
CA PHE A 382 6.36 10.30 -17.49
C PHE A 382 6.56 11.22 -18.70
N GLY A 383 5.47 11.46 -19.46
CA GLY A 383 5.46 12.34 -20.62
C GLY A 383 6.10 11.80 -21.90
N ASP A 384 6.57 10.55 -21.92
CA ASP A 384 7.11 9.93 -23.14
C ASP A 384 5.98 9.41 -24.05
N GLU A 385 5.39 10.34 -24.81
CA GLU A 385 4.29 10.04 -25.74
C GLU A 385 4.67 9.03 -26.83
N LYS A 386 5.93 9.08 -27.30
CA LYS A 386 6.41 8.19 -28.35
C LYS A 386 6.48 6.74 -27.88
N SER A 387 7.14 6.49 -26.76
CA SER A 387 7.23 5.14 -26.18
C SER A 387 5.85 4.66 -25.75
N LEU A 388 4.98 5.54 -25.24
CA LEU A 388 3.62 5.20 -24.88
C LEU A 388 2.81 4.72 -26.08
N LYS A 389 2.87 5.43 -27.21
CA LYS A 389 2.21 5.03 -28.45
C LYS A 389 2.70 3.66 -28.91
N MET A 390 4.01 3.45 -28.96
CA MET A 390 4.60 2.17 -29.35
C MET A 390 4.15 1.01 -28.44
N ALA A 391 4.09 1.24 -27.13
CA ALA A 391 3.66 0.25 -26.16
C ALA A 391 2.18 -0.13 -26.36
N ILE A 392 1.30 0.87 -26.59
CA ILE A 392 -0.12 0.63 -26.82
C ILE A 392 -0.35 -0.05 -28.16
N ASP A 393 0.34 0.36 -29.24
CA ASP A 393 0.29 -0.28 -30.56
C ASP A 393 0.64 -1.78 -30.46
N GLY A 394 1.75 -2.11 -29.79
CA GLY A 394 2.18 -3.50 -29.57
C GLY A 394 1.22 -4.35 -28.74
N LEU A 395 0.63 -3.75 -27.69
CA LEU A 395 -0.39 -4.42 -26.88
C LEU A 395 -1.69 -4.62 -27.67
N PHE A 396 -2.10 -3.65 -28.48
CA PHE A 396 -3.28 -3.77 -29.32
C PHE A 396 -3.12 -4.81 -30.43
N GLU A 397 -1.95 -4.85 -31.08
CA GLU A 397 -1.64 -5.89 -32.06
C GLU A 397 -1.65 -7.28 -31.41
N SER A 398 -1.03 -7.44 -30.24
CA SER A 398 -1.07 -8.68 -29.47
C SER A 398 -2.49 -9.09 -29.07
N TYR A 399 -3.34 -8.11 -28.75
CA TYR A 399 -4.77 -8.34 -28.48
C TYR A 399 -5.51 -8.83 -29.71
N GLN A 400 -5.32 -8.21 -30.88
CA GLN A 400 -5.92 -8.64 -32.15
C GLN A 400 -5.52 -10.06 -32.52
N GLN A 401 -4.25 -10.43 -32.28
CA GLN A 401 -3.71 -11.78 -32.51
C GLN A 401 -4.12 -12.77 -31.41
N ARG A 402 -4.84 -12.36 -30.37
CA ARG A 402 -5.17 -13.15 -29.16
C ARG A 402 -3.95 -13.71 -28.44
N LYS A 403 -2.83 -12.97 -28.45
CA LYS A 403 -1.53 -13.35 -27.88
C LYS A 403 -1.03 -12.32 -26.85
N LEU A 404 -1.94 -11.75 -26.05
CA LEU A 404 -1.53 -10.84 -25.00
C LEU A 404 -0.46 -11.46 -24.09
N PRO A 405 0.59 -10.71 -23.73
CA PRO A 405 1.62 -11.22 -22.83
C PRO A 405 1.01 -11.61 -21.47
N VAL A 406 1.52 -12.72 -20.94
CA VAL A 406 1.10 -13.24 -19.63
C VAL A 406 2.33 -13.22 -18.71
N PRO A 407 2.19 -12.70 -17.47
CA PRO A 407 3.27 -12.76 -16.50
C PRO A 407 3.80 -14.18 -16.28
N LYS A 408 5.12 -14.32 -16.11
CA LYS A 408 5.76 -15.61 -15.87
C LYS A 408 5.50 -16.15 -14.46
N ASP A 409 5.77 -17.43 -14.25
CA ASP A 409 5.64 -18.11 -12.95
C ASP A 409 6.55 -17.53 -11.85
N SER A 410 7.55 -16.70 -12.22
CA SER A 410 8.35 -15.92 -11.28
C SER A 410 7.52 -15.02 -10.34
N ILE A 411 6.23 -14.80 -10.64
CA ILE A 411 5.30 -14.07 -9.74
C ILE A 411 5.08 -14.82 -8.41
N ASN A 412 5.30 -16.13 -8.34
CA ASN A 412 5.02 -16.95 -7.15
C ASN A 412 5.80 -16.48 -5.91
N LYS A 413 6.98 -15.91 -6.09
CA LYS A 413 7.76 -15.32 -5.00
C LYS A 413 7.06 -14.12 -4.33
N PHE A 414 6.16 -13.44 -5.05
CA PHE A 414 5.35 -12.35 -4.53
C PHE A 414 4.03 -12.82 -3.90
N SER A 415 3.81 -14.14 -3.78
CA SER A 415 2.66 -14.64 -3.04
C SER A 415 2.81 -14.33 -1.54
N ARG A 416 1.71 -13.95 -0.87
CA ARG A 416 1.72 -13.72 0.58
C ARG A 416 2.23 -14.92 1.35
N LYS A 417 1.98 -16.14 0.86
CA LYS A 417 2.50 -17.36 1.44
C LYS A 417 4.03 -17.41 1.40
N SER A 418 4.65 -17.18 0.23
CA SER A 418 6.12 -17.16 0.08
C SER A 418 6.75 -16.05 0.92
N LEU A 419 6.20 -14.84 0.87
CA LEU A 419 6.69 -13.69 1.64
C LEU A 419 6.57 -13.91 3.16
N THR A 420 5.58 -14.70 3.62
CA THR A 420 5.49 -15.10 5.03
C THR A 420 6.64 -16.03 5.41
N GLY A 421 7.09 -16.88 4.50
CA GLY A 421 8.30 -17.69 4.70
C GLY A 421 9.54 -16.83 4.96
N ASP A 422 9.70 -15.71 4.21
CA ASP A 422 10.79 -14.77 4.44
C ASP A 422 10.68 -14.06 5.80
N ILE A 423 9.48 -13.64 6.20
CA ILE A 423 9.24 -13.10 7.56
C ILE A 423 9.64 -14.13 8.63
N ALA A 424 9.22 -15.38 8.46
CA ALA A 424 9.52 -16.45 9.41
C ALA A 424 11.03 -16.76 9.48
N ARG A 425 11.74 -16.71 8.34
CA ARG A 425 13.21 -16.82 8.29
C ARG A 425 13.86 -15.73 9.13
N ILE A 426 13.45 -14.48 8.95
CA ILE A 426 13.95 -13.35 9.74
C ILE A 426 13.67 -13.53 11.23
N LEU A 427 12.45 -13.93 11.59
CA LEU A 427 12.09 -14.20 12.98
C LEU A 427 12.96 -15.29 13.57
N ASN A 428 13.25 -16.35 12.81
CA ASN A 428 14.14 -17.44 13.22
C ASN A 428 15.56 -16.95 13.46
N GLU A 429 16.06 -16.02 12.64
CA GLU A 429 17.40 -15.45 12.76
C GLU A 429 17.53 -14.58 14.02
N ILE A 430 16.57 -13.66 14.24
CA ILE A 430 16.66 -12.73 15.39
C ILE A 430 16.36 -13.40 16.74
N THR A 431 15.74 -14.58 16.73
CA THR A 431 15.44 -15.35 17.95
C THR A 431 16.44 -16.46 18.23
N LYS A 432 17.37 -16.75 17.32
CA LYS A 432 18.53 -17.57 17.65
C LYS A 432 19.35 -16.78 18.68
N ARG A 433 19.37 -17.22 19.93
CA ARG A 433 20.37 -16.75 20.87
C ARG A 433 21.74 -17.08 20.24
N GLU A 434 22.58 -16.08 20.01
CA GLU A 434 24.00 -16.34 19.86
C GLU A 434 24.41 -17.06 21.14
N ASN A 435 24.67 -18.37 21.04
CA ASN A 435 25.40 -19.10 22.08
C ASN A 435 26.79 -18.51 22.06
N ALA A 436 27.00 -17.46 22.87
CA ALA A 436 28.30 -16.92 23.22
C ALA A 436 28.89 -17.72 24.38
#